data_79041d31f8d6f4be951e987eeb01b72f
#
_entry.id   79041d31f8d6f4be951e987eeb01b72f
#
_cell.length_a   1.000
_cell.length_b   1.000
_cell.length_c   1.000
_cell.angle_alpha   90.00
_cell.angle_beta   90.00
_cell.angle_gamma   90.00
#
_symmetry.space_group_name_H-M   'P 1'
#
loop_
_entity.id
_entity.type
_entity.pdbx_description
1 polymer ?
#
loop_
_entity_poly.entity_id
_entity_poly.type
_entity_poly.pdbx_seq_one_letter_code
_entity_poly.pdbx_strand_id
1 'polypeptide(L)'
;RSSAASDVYKRQGMPWAPNPKTLMLIRVVFTFLVCLMALAPAIMTAIIINYYLSHQPMIFPPLSSMIFILFMGIFTSIMYFGYYIFLPSLKTMRRGSMLAVLFTMKLEVLFQFAMASIWISGALAYAADYRGHENCLWDGYYHYKKPDDWNHLCDMVNWLVGMSYATFGVQAGFLAFDVLMGAYIFMFLDQDSVSEPFYEWGTRAWEYKYKPS
;
A
#
# COMPACT_ATOMS: atom_id res chain seq x y z
N ARG A 1 19.09 -8.34 -46.32
CA ARG A 1 20.20 -8.25 -45.34
C ARG A 1 20.34 -6.87 -44.65
N SER A 2 19.68 -5.80 -45.14
CA SER A 2 19.76 -4.47 -44.52
C SER A 2 18.83 -4.29 -43.29
N SER A 3 17.75 -5.03 -43.20
CA SER A 3 16.75 -4.92 -42.13
C SER A 3 17.31 -5.36 -40.75
N ALA A 4 18.02 -6.49 -40.72
CA ALA A 4 18.56 -7.03 -39.47
C ALA A 4 19.64 -6.14 -38.83
N ALA A 5 20.49 -5.50 -39.63
CA ALA A 5 21.52 -4.56 -39.17
C ALA A 5 20.89 -3.28 -38.61
N SER A 6 19.84 -2.75 -39.25
CA SER A 6 19.07 -1.59 -38.78
C SER A 6 18.38 -1.89 -37.43
N ASP A 7 17.84 -3.09 -37.23
CA ASP A 7 17.20 -3.47 -35.98
C ASP A 7 18.19 -3.65 -34.83
N VAL A 8 19.39 -4.16 -35.10
CA VAL A 8 20.46 -4.26 -34.10
C VAL A 8 20.90 -2.87 -33.64
N TYR A 9 21.05 -1.94 -34.60
CA TYR A 9 21.47 -0.57 -34.31
C TYR A 9 20.41 0.19 -33.47
N LYS A 10 19.13 0.02 -33.80
CA LYS A 10 18.02 0.58 -33.01
C LYS A 10 18.00 0.01 -31.56
N ARG A 11 18.26 -1.27 -31.40
CA ARG A 11 18.34 -1.93 -30.07
C ARG A 11 19.49 -1.41 -29.22
N GLN A 12 20.64 -1.11 -29.82
CA GLN A 12 21.81 -0.57 -29.10
C GLN A 12 21.61 0.86 -28.62
N GLY A 13 20.85 1.68 -29.35
CA GLY A 13 20.50 3.05 -28.96
C GLY A 13 19.34 3.14 -27.92
N MET A 14 18.69 2.03 -27.60
CA MET A 14 17.57 2.01 -26.66
C MET A 14 18.03 2.25 -25.22
N PRO A 15 17.34 3.10 -24.42
CA PRO A 15 17.67 3.29 -23.01
C PRO A 15 17.55 1.99 -22.21
N TRP A 16 18.02 2.01 -20.98
CA TRP A 16 17.98 0.84 -20.10
C TRP A 16 16.54 0.31 -19.95
N ALA A 17 16.34 -1.00 -20.18
CA ALA A 17 15.05 -1.65 -19.95
C ALA A 17 15.10 -2.43 -18.64
N PRO A 18 14.17 -2.17 -17.69
CA PRO A 18 14.15 -2.85 -16.41
C PRO A 18 13.76 -4.31 -16.59
N ASN A 19 14.36 -5.19 -15.78
CA ASN A 19 14.02 -6.61 -15.79
C ASN A 19 12.63 -6.82 -15.19
N PRO A 20 11.67 -7.43 -15.91
CA PRO A 20 10.30 -7.63 -15.42
C PRO A 20 10.24 -8.48 -14.14
N LYS A 21 11.16 -9.44 -13.96
CA LYS A 21 11.24 -10.23 -12.71
C LYS A 21 11.64 -9.35 -11.51
N THR A 22 12.55 -8.40 -11.72
CA THR A 22 12.95 -7.45 -10.66
C THR A 22 11.81 -6.51 -10.31
N LEU A 23 11.07 -6.01 -11.31
CA LEU A 23 9.88 -5.17 -11.07
C LEU A 23 8.84 -5.92 -10.25
N MET A 24 8.57 -7.18 -10.61
CA MET A 24 7.62 -8.00 -9.86
C MET A 24 8.09 -8.29 -8.43
N LEU A 25 9.39 -8.56 -8.24
CA LEU A 25 9.95 -8.77 -6.90
C LEU A 25 9.78 -7.52 -6.02
N ILE A 26 10.08 -6.33 -6.56
CA ILE A 26 9.90 -5.06 -5.84
C ILE A 26 8.44 -4.88 -5.43
N ARG A 27 7.48 -5.16 -6.31
CA ARG A 27 6.04 -5.11 -5.98
C ARG A 27 5.65 -6.06 -4.85
N VAL A 28 6.15 -7.28 -4.89
CA VAL A 28 5.90 -8.27 -3.82
C VAL A 28 6.45 -7.76 -2.49
N VAL A 29 7.67 -7.19 -2.48
CA VAL A 29 8.27 -6.61 -1.27
C VAL A 29 7.43 -5.44 -0.75
N PHE A 30 7.02 -4.51 -1.62
CA PHE A 30 6.13 -3.42 -1.21
C PHE A 30 4.78 -3.93 -0.69
N THR A 31 4.20 -4.96 -1.31
CA THR A 31 2.95 -5.59 -0.85
C THR A 31 3.10 -6.09 0.58
N PHE A 32 4.17 -6.84 0.88
CA PHE A 32 4.41 -7.31 2.24
C PHE A 32 4.62 -6.16 3.23
N LEU A 33 5.37 -5.13 2.84
CA LEU A 33 5.57 -3.94 3.68
C LEU A 33 4.24 -3.22 3.96
N VAL A 34 3.40 -3.02 2.94
CA VAL A 34 2.08 -2.41 3.12
C VAL A 34 1.19 -3.25 4.03
N CYS A 35 1.16 -4.58 3.84
CA CYS A 35 0.39 -5.47 4.71
C CYS A 35 0.85 -5.40 6.17
N LEU A 36 2.15 -5.45 6.43
CA LEU A 36 2.70 -5.36 7.78
C LEU A 36 2.39 -4.00 8.42
N MET A 37 2.62 -2.92 7.66
CA MET A 37 2.38 -1.55 8.14
C MET A 37 0.89 -1.25 8.34
N ALA A 38 -0.02 -1.91 7.63
CA ALA A 38 -1.45 -1.76 7.80
C ALA A 38 -1.99 -2.62 8.98
N LEU A 39 -1.45 -3.82 9.17
CA LEU A 39 -1.85 -4.69 10.29
C LEU A 39 -1.39 -4.15 11.65
N ALA A 40 -0.22 -3.52 11.73
CA ALA A 40 0.29 -2.99 12.98
C ALA A 40 -0.67 -1.97 13.64
N PRO A 41 -1.12 -0.89 12.97
CA PRO A 41 -2.11 0.02 13.54
C PRO A 41 -3.48 -0.65 13.79
N ALA A 42 -3.87 -1.64 12.98
CA ALA A 42 -5.10 -2.39 13.25
C ALA A 42 -5.03 -3.17 14.56
N ILE A 43 -3.93 -3.87 14.81
CA ILE A 43 -3.72 -4.63 16.06
C ILE A 43 -3.67 -3.67 17.25
N MET A 44 -2.92 -2.57 17.14
CA MET A 44 -2.85 -1.56 18.20
C MET A 44 -4.24 -1.01 18.53
N THR A 45 -5.01 -0.68 17.50
CA THR A 45 -6.38 -0.17 17.66
C THR A 45 -7.29 -1.20 18.32
N ALA A 46 -7.20 -2.47 17.94
CA ALA A 46 -7.98 -3.54 18.55
C ALA A 46 -7.67 -3.67 20.07
N ILE A 47 -6.39 -3.56 20.45
CA ILE A 47 -5.96 -3.59 21.86
C ILE A 47 -6.54 -2.40 22.62
N ILE A 48 -6.45 -1.19 22.07
CA ILE A 48 -6.95 0.04 22.68
C ILE A 48 -8.47 -0.03 22.85
N ILE A 49 -9.22 -0.44 21.83
CA ILE A 49 -10.67 -0.60 21.90
C ILE A 49 -11.06 -1.64 22.97
N ASN A 50 -10.39 -2.79 22.98
CA ASN A 50 -10.64 -3.83 23.98
C ASN A 50 -10.38 -3.31 25.40
N TYR A 51 -9.32 -2.53 25.61
CA TYR A 51 -9.02 -1.91 26.90
C TYR A 51 -10.15 -0.97 27.34
N TYR A 52 -10.64 -0.10 26.46
CA TYR A 52 -11.73 0.82 26.77
C TYR A 52 -13.03 0.11 27.13
N LEU A 53 -13.33 -0.97 26.44
CA LEU A 53 -14.56 -1.75 26.67
C LEU A 53 -14.49 -2.64 27.93
N SER A 54 -13.29 -3.07 28.33
CA SER A 54 -13.12 -3.97 29.48
C SER A 54 -13.14 -3.26 30.82
N HIS A 55 -12.92 -1.93 30.85
CA HIS A 55 -12.94 -1.16 32.08
C HIS A 55 -14.36 -0.67 32.39
N GLN A 56 -14.79 -0.88 33.64
CA GLN A 56 -16.09 -0.43 34.13
C GLN A 56 -15.90 0.61 35.26
N PRO A 57 -16.44 1.84 35.11
CA PRO A 57 -17.18 2.35 33.95
C PRO A 57 -16.30 2.55 32.73
N MET A 58 -16.91 2.49 31.53
CA MET A 58 -16.19 2.70 30.26
C MET A 58 -15.49 4.08 30.29
N ILE A 59 -14.16 4.06 30.16
CA ILE A 59 -13.34 5.26 30.29
C ILE A 59 -13.58 6.21 29.11
N PHE A 60 -13.54 5.66 27.89
CA PHE A 60 -13.87 6.38 26.66
C PHE A 60 -14.67 5.49 25.71
N PRO A 61 -15.68 6.04 25.01
CA PRO A 61 -16.26 5.33 23.89
C PRO A 61 -15.22 5.22 22.76
N PRO A 62 -15.16 4.08 22.05
CA PRO A 62 -14.28 3.96 20.90
C PRO A 62 -14.68 5.00 19.84
N LEU A 63 -13.72 5.83 19.42
CA LEU A 63 -13.96 6.87 18.41
C LEU A 63 -14.12 6.24 17.02
N SER A 64 -14.89 6.90 16.17
CA SER A 64 -15.12 6.47 14.79
C SER A 64 -13.84 6.38 13.98
N SER A 65 -12.88 7.27 14.24
CA SER A 65 -11.54 7.23 13.60
C SER A 65 -10.74 5.99 13.97
N MET A 66 -10.85 5.48 15.20
CA MET A 66 -10.24 4.21 15.62
C MET A 66 -10.85 3.03 14.89
N ILE A 67 -12.18 2.95 14.88
CA ILE A 67 -12.90 1.88 14.18
C ILE A 67 -12.55 1.90 12.69
N PHE A 68 -12.43 3.10 12.12
CA PHE A 68 -12.00 3.26 10.73
C PHE A 68 -10.59 2.71 10.50
N ILE A 69 -9.59 3.05 11.34
CA ILE A 69 -8.21 2.53 11.22
C ILE A 69 -8.17 1.01 11.36
N LEU A 70 -8.91 0.46 12.31
CA LEU A 70 -9.02 -0.99 12.48
C LEU A 70 -9.55 -1.66 11.22
N PHE A 71 -10.68 -1.18 10.70
CA PHE A 71 -11.27 -1.69 9.46
C PHE A 71 -10.32 -1.54 8.29
N MET A 72 -9.74 -0.35 8.10
CA MET A 72 -8.84 -0.07 6.98
C MET A 72 -7.55 -0.89 7.03
N GLY A 73 -7.02 -1.16 8.22
CA GLY A 73 -5.82 -1.99 8.35
C GLY A 73 -6.06 -3.43 7.89
N ILE A 74 -7.17 -4.04 8.30
CA ILE A 74 -7.57 -5.38 7.86
C ILE A 74 -7.91 -5.38 6.36
N PHE A 75 -8.73 -4.44 5.91
CA PHE A 75 -9.16 -4.31 4.53
C PHE A 75 -7.97 -4.13 3.58
N THR A 76 -7.04 -3.23 3.91
CA THR A 76 -5.83 -2.99 3.12
C THR A 76 -5.00 -4.26 2.96
N SER A 77 -4.78 -4.99 4.06
CA SER A 77 -4.00 -6.22 4.03
C SER A 77 -4.63 -7.30 3.14
N ILE A 78 -5.94 -7.47 3.24
CA ILE A 78 -6.69 -8.42 2.39
C ILE A 78 -6.62 -8.00 0.92
N MET A 79 -6.84 -6.72 0.63
CA MET A 79 -6.87 -6.21 -0.74
C MET A 79 -5.51 -6.27 -1.41
N TYR A 80 -4.44 -5.84 -0.72
CA TYR A 80 -3.08 -5.91 -1.29
C TYR A 80 -2.61 -7.35 -1.49
N PHE A 81 -2.79 -8.20 -0.50
CA PHE A 81 -2.43 -9.62 -0.63
C PHE A 81 -3.26 -10.29 -1.75
N GLY A 82 -4.56 -10.03 -1.79
CA GLY A 82 -5.46 -10.55 -2.81
C GLY A 82 -5.06 -10.09 -4.21
N TYR A 83 -4.86 -8.79 -4.39
CA TYR A 83 -4.60 -8.19 -5.69
C TYR A 83 -3.22 -8.52 -6.25
N TYR A 84 -2.15 -8.47 -5.43
CA TYR A 84 -0.78 -8.65 -5.91
C TYR A 84 -0.24 -10.06 -5.83
N ILE A 85 -0.80 -10.92 -4.97
CA ILE A 85 -0.27 -12.27 -4.72
C ILE A 85 -1.28 -13.34 -5.11
N PHE A 86 -2.49 -13.28 -4.54
CA PHE A 86 -3.46 -14.36 -4.71
C PHE A 86 -4.02 -14.39 -6.12
N LEU A 87 -4.59 -13.30 -6.63
CA LEU A 87 -5.24 -13.25 -7.93
C LEU A 87 -4.29 -13.56 -9.10
N PRO A 88 -3.05 -13.03 -9.18
CA PRO A 88 -2.11 -13.38 -10.24
C PRO A 88 -1.67 -14.85 -10.22
N SER A 89 -1.75 -15.53 -9.06
CA SER A 89 -1.43 -16.95 -8.94
C SER A 89 -2.51 -17.88 -9.53
N LEU A 90 -3.74 -17.37 -9.72
CA LEU A 90 -4.82 -18.15 -10.30
C LEU A 90 -4.65 -18.30 -11.81
N LYS A 91 -4.62 -19.55 -12.28
CA LYS A 91 -4.46 -19.89 -13.72
C LYS A 91 -5.53 -19.27 -14.63
N THR A 92 -6.70 -18.94 -14.08
CA THR A 92 -7.83 -18.32 -14.77
C THR A 92 -7.58 -16.87 -15.17
N MET A 93 -6.57 -16.21 -14.61
CA MET A 93 -6.22 -14.83 -14.87
C MET A 93 -5.20 -14.64 -16.01
N ARG A 94 -4.90 -15.71 -16.76
CA ARG A 94 -3.96 -15.64 -17.89
C ARG A 94 -4.47 -14.75 -19.03
N ARG A 95 -3.53 -14.30 -19.88
CA ARG A 95 -3.76 -13.48 -21.10
C ARG A 95 -5.06 -13.86 -21.82
N GLY A 96 -5.91 -12.85 -22.05
CA GLY A 96 -7.18 -13.00 -22.78
C GLY A 96 -8.42 -13.11 -21.89
N SER A 97 -8.29 -13.17 -20.58
CA SER A 97 -9.44 -13.07 -19.67
C SER A 97 -9.92 -11.63 -19.57
N MET A 98 -11.25 -11.42 -19.53
CA MET A 98 -11.87 -10.12 -19.23
C MET A 98 -11.33 -9.53 -17.90
N LEU A 99 -10.94 -10.38 -16.96
CA LEU A 99 -10.36 -10.02 -15.69
C LEU A 99 -8.92 -9.49 -15.79
N ALA A 100 -8.17 -9.80 -16.87
CA ALA A 100 -6.83 -9.25 -17.09
C ALA A 100 -6.83 -7.71 -17.19
N VAL A 101 -7.95 -7.10 -17.61
CA VAL A 101 -8.10 -5.65 -17.65
C VAL A 101 -8.02 -5.02 -16.26
N LEU A 102 -8.45 -5.73 -15.21
CA LEU A 102 -8.38 -5.25 -13.82
C LEU A 102 -6.93 -5.14 -13.30
N PHE A 103 -5.99 -5.79 -13.96
CA PHE A 103 -4.58 -5.82 -13.59
C PHE A 103 -3.72 -4.91 -14.45
N THR A 104 -4.33 -4.06 -15.27
CA THR A 104 -3.58 -3.07 -16.06
C THR A 104 -2.95 -2.03 -15.14
N MET A 105 -1.82 -1.50 -15.55
CA MET A 105 -1.11 -0.46 -14.83
C MET A 105 -1.99 0.74 -14.48
N LYS A 106 -2.91 1.13 -15.37
CA LYS A 106 -3.84 2.24 -15.11
C LYS A 106 -4.70 2.00 -13.87
N LEU A 107 -5.26 0.80 -13.74
CA LEU A 107 -6.10 0.44 -12.61
C LEU A 107 -5.27 0.19 -11.34
N GLU A 108 -4.05 -0.32 -11.48
CA GLU A 108 -3.10 -0.45 -10.37
C GLU A 108 -2.80 0.92 -9.74
N VAL A 109 -2.41 1.90 -10.54
CA VAL A 109 -2.13 3.27 -10.05
C VAL A 109 -3.36 3.90 -9.43
N LEU A 110 -4.54 3.73 -10.04
CA LEU A 110 -5.80 4.23 -9.48
C LEU A 110 -6.12 3.58 -8.13
N PHE A 111 -5.96 2.26 -8.04
CA PHE A 111 -6.17 1.52 -6.80
C PHE A 111 -5.24 1.99 -5.68
N GLN A 112 -3.94 2.11 -5.97
CA GLN A 112 -2.95 2.59 -4.99
C GLN A 112 -3.22 4.04 -4.58
N PHE A 113 -3.57 4.91 -5.53
CA PHE A 113 -3.93 6.29 -5.23
C PHE A 113 -5.15 6.38 -4.31
N ALA A 114 -6.19 5.59 -4.58
CA ALA A 114 -7.37 5.53 -3.73
C ALA A 114 -7.01 5.05 -2.31
N MET A 115 -6.23 3.98 -2.20
CA MET A 115 -5.82 3.43 -0.90
C MET A 115 -4.95 4.40 -0.10
N ALA A 116 -3.99 5.06 -0.74
CA ALA A 116 -3.16 6.08 -0.09
C ALA A 116 -4.01 7.29 0.37
N SER A 117 -4.97 7.74 -0.46
CA SER A 117 -5.88 8.84 -0.10
C SER A 117 -6.77 8.51 1.10
N ILE A 118 -7.26 7.30 1.19
CA ILE A 118 -8.06 6.83 2.32
C ILE A 118 -7.20 6.77 3.59
N TRP A 119 -5.97 6.27 3.50
CA TRP A 119 -5.08 6.19 4.65
C TRP A 119 -4.65 7.57 5.18
N ILE A 120 -4.30 8.52 4.31
CA ILE A 120 -3.97 9.87 4.79
C ILE A 120 -5.18 10.54 5.43
N SER A 121 -6.38 10.35 4.87
CA SER A 121 -7.61 10.90 5.45
C SER A 121 -7.90 10.29 6.83
N GLY A 122 -7.72 8.98 6.99
CA GLY A 122 -7.89 8.31 8.27
C GLY A 122 -6.86 8.73 9.32
N ALA A 123 -5.59 8.86 8.92
CA ALA A 123 -4.52 9.33 9.79
C ALA A 123 -4.76 10.77 10.27
N LEU A 124 -5.20 11.65 9.37
CA LEU A 124 -5.55 13.03 9.71
C LEU A 124 -6.77 13.10 10.64
N ALA A 125 -7.81 12.31 10.38
CA ALA A 125 -8.99 12.26 11.25
C ALA A 125 -8.62 11.78 12.66
N TYR A 126 -7.81 10.71 12.74
CA TYR A 126 -7.35 10.19 14.02
C TYR A 126 -6.45 11.19 14.77
N ALA A 127 -5.53 11.85 14.07
CA ALA A 127 -4.68 12.88 14.66
C ALA A 127 -5.48 14.09 15.14
N ALA A 128 -6.60 14.42 14.48
CA ALA A 128 -7.49 15.50 14.91
C ALA A 128 -8.29 15.13 16.16
N ASP A 129 -8.74 13.88 16.26
CA ASP A 129 -9.46 13.36 17.43
C ASP A 129 -8.55 13.20 18.65
N TYR A 130 -7.28 12.80 18.42
CA TYR A 130 -6.27 12.60 19.46
C TYR A 130 -5.13 13.59 19.28
N ARG A 131 -5.24 14.76 19.90
CA ARG A 131 -4.26 15.87 19.84
C ARG A 131 -2.99 15.58 20.67
N GLY A 132 -2.44 14.37 20.58
CA GLY A 132 -1.24 13.98 21.31
C GLY A 132 -1.48 13.75 22.81
N HIS A 133 -0.50 14.13 23.64
CA HIS A 133 -0.53 13.88 25.07
C HIS A 133 -1.73 14.47 25.81
N GLU A 134 -2.32 15.55 25.30
CA GLU A 134 -3.47 16.20 25.95
C GLU A 134 -4.68 15.28 26.10
N ASN A 135 -4.90 14.40 25.14
CA ASN A 135 -6.05 13.47 25.17
C ASN A 135 -5.80 12.21 26.02
N CYS A 136 -4.56 11.98 26.39
CA CYS A 136 -4.19 10.84 27.24
C CYS A 136 -4.01 11.25 28.70
N LEU A 137 -4.07 12.55 29.04
CA LEU A 137 -3.91 12.99 30.42
C LEU A 137 -5.09 12.51 31.27
N TRP A 138 -4.76 11.88 32.37
CA TRP A 138 -5.73 11.59 33.41
C TRP A 138 -5.91 12.86 34.24
N ASP A 139 -6.81 13.73 33.86
CA ASP A 139 -6.95 15.08 34.41
C ASP A 139 -7.79 15.16 35.71
N GLY A 140 -8.12 14.01 36.31
CA GLY A 140 -8.93 13.96 37.53
C GLY A 140 -10.41 14.31 37.34
N TYR A 141 -10.85 14.59 36.13
CA TYR A 141 -12.27 14.78 35.80
C TYR A 141 -13.08 13.50 36.08
N TYR A 142 -12.40 12.36 36.01
CA TYR A 142 -12.96 11.09 36.39
C TYR A 142 -12.75 10.87 37.89
N HIS A 143 -13.81 10.77 38.64
CA HIS A 143 -13.80 10.47 40.10
C HIS A 143 -13.23 9.08 40.43
N TYR A 144 -12.54 8.47 39.51
CA TYR A 144 -11.99 7.12 39.63
C TYR A 144 -10.45 7.16 39.72
N LYS A 145 -9.90 6.19 40.43
CA LYS A 145 -8.45 6.03 40.50
C LYS A 145 -7.89 5.71 39.11
N LYS A 146 -6.82 6.41 38.74
CA LYS A 146 -6.09 6.16 37.48
C LYS A 146 -5.69 4.67 37.41
N PRO A 147 -6.03 3.94 36.34
CA PRO A 147 -5.56 2.57 36.13
C PRO A 147 -4.03 2.53 36.04
N ASP A 148 -3.43 1.47 36.58
CA ASP A 148 -1.96 1.36 36.64
C ASP A 148 -1.32 1.30 35.23
N ASP A 149 -2.02 0.71 34.25
CA ASP A 149 -1.56 0.55 32.86
C ASP A 149 -1.87 1.76 31.96
N TRP A 150 -2.48 2.82 32.49
CA TRP A 150 -2.92 3.97 31.69
C TRP A 150 -1.82 4.63 30.89
N ASN A 151 -0.63 4.77 31.46
CA ASN A 151 0.49 5.41 30.75
C ASN A 151 0.89 4.61 29.51
N HIS A 152 0.96 3.28 29.63
CA HIS A 152 1.27 2.41 28.51
C HIS A 152 0.23 2.48 27.39
N LEU A 153 -1.05 2.55 27.77
CA LEU A 153 -2.12 2.74 26.79
C LEU A 153 -2.01 4.10 26.07
N CYS A 154 -1.70 5.16 26.82
CA CYS A 154 -1.52 6.48 26.29
C CYS A 154 -0.38 6.55 25.27
N ASP A 155 0.74 5.92 25.58
CA ASP A 155 1.85 5.77 24.65
C ASP A 155 1.43 5.04 23.37
N MET A 156 0.63 3.98 23.49
CA MET A 156 0.12 3.23 22.34
C MET A 156 -0.82 4.08 21.47
N VAL A 157 -1.68 4.90 22.06
CA VAL A 157 -2.55 5.84 21.34
C VAL A 157 -1.71 6.85 20.53
N ASN A 158 -0.64 7.38 21.13
CA ASN A 158 0.27 8.31 20.44
C ASN A 158 1.05 7.62 19.31
N TRP A 159 1.56 6.42 19.55
CA TRP A 159 2.24 5.62 18.52
C TRP A 159 1.34 5.28 17.34
N LEU A 160 0.04 5.08 17.58
CA LEU A 160 -0.93 4.78 16.54
C LEU A 160 -1.03 5.90 15.49
N VAL A 161 -0.90 7.16 15.89
CA VAL A 161 -0.83 8.32 14.97
C VAL A 161 0.36 8.15 14.02
N GLY A 162 1.55 7.96 14.59
CA GLY A 162 2.79 7.78 13.82
C GLY A 162 2.73 6.57 12.87
N MET A 163 2.19 5.44 13.34
CA MET A 163 2.04 4.21 12.54
C MET A 163 1.05 4.39 11.39
N SER A 164 -0.01 5.16 11.59
CA SER A 164 -0.98 5.47 10.52
C SER A 164 -0.36 6.32 9.42
N TYR A 165 0.43 7.34 9.77
CA TYR A 165 1.20 8.12 8.80
C TYR A 165 2.30 7.29 8.12
N ALA A 166 2.97 6.42 8.84
CA ALA A 166 3.99 5.54 8.26
C ALA A 166 3.37 4.56 7.25
N THR A 167 2.18 4.03 7.52
CA THR A 167 1.42 3.20 6.58
C THR A 167 1.10 3.96 5.30
N PHE A 168 0.60 5.20 5.42
CA PHE A 168 0.41 6.08 4.27
C PHE A 168 1.73 6.30 3.52
N GLY A 169 2.83 6.59 4.21
CA GLY A 169 4.14 6.82 3.60
C GLY A 169 4.64 5.64 2.77
N VAL A 170 4.47 4.41 3.24
CA VAL A 170 4.83 3.20 2.49
C VAL A 170 3.94 3.04 1.25
N GLN A 171 2.64 3.30 1.35
CA GLN A 171 1.73 3.24 0.20
C GLN A 171 2.03 4.33 -0.83
N ALA A 172 2.29 5.56 -0.37
CA ALA A 172 2.71 6.65 -1.24
C ALA A 172 4.03 6.37 -1.94
N GLY A 173 4.98 5.73 -1.25
CA GLY A 173 6.24 5.26 -1.83
C GLY A 173 6.03 4.21 -2.91
N PHE A 174 5.12 3.26 -2.69
CA PHE A 174 4.77 2.26 -3.68
C PHE A 174 4.09 2.89 -4.90
N LEU A 175 3.13 3.78 -4.70
CA LEU A 175 2.48 4.55 -5.76
C LEU A 175 3.51 5.36 -6.57
N ALA A 176 4.42 6.06 -5.90
CA ALA A 176 5.47 6.84 -6.55
C ALA A 176 6.38 5.95 -7.40
N PHE A 177 6.76 4.78 -6.89
CA PHE A 177 7.53 3.79 -7.66
C PHE A 177 6.80 3.38 -8.94
N ASP A 178 5.52 3.02 -8.87
CA ASP A 178 4.75 2.57 -10.03
C ASP A 178 4.53 3.72 -11.04
N VAL A 179 4.25 4.93 -10.57
CA VAL A 179 4.08 6.10 -11.45
C VAL A 179 5.40 6.45 -12.16
N LEU A 180 6.52 6.49 -11.43
CA LEU A 180 7.82 6.84 -12.00
C LEU A 180 8.31 5.79 -13.00
N MET A 181 8.23 4.51 -12.62
CA MET A 181 8.62 3.42 -13.52
C MET A 181 7.68 3.31 -14.72
N GLY A 182 6.38 3.55 -14.49
CA GLY A 182 5.39 3.61 -15.55
C GLY A 182 5.63 4.70 -16.55
N ALA A 183 5.85 5.90 -16.06
CA ALA A 183 6.19 7.04 -16.91
C ALA A 183 7.49 6.78 -17.70
N TYR A 184 8.49 6.18 -17.05
CA TYR A 184 9.74 5.82 -17.73
C TYR A 184 9.52 4.81 -18.86
N ILE A 185 8.82 3.71 -18.60
CA ILE A 185 8.57 2.69 -19.63
C ILE A 185 7.71 3.25 -20.77
N PHE A 186 6.64 4.00 -20.42
CA PHE A 186 5.74 4.61 -21.39
C PHE A 186 6.46 5.63 -22.30
N MET A 187 7.27 6.51 -21.72
CA MET A 187 7.91 7.59 -22.50
C MET A 187 9.11 7.12 -23.32
N PHE A 188 9.88 6.14 -22.82
CA PHE A 188 11.18 5.81 -23.41
C PHE A 188 11.28 4.42 -24.04
N LEU A 189 10.36 3.51 -23.71
CA LEU A 189 10.48 2.11 -24.13
C LEU A 189 9.28 1.64 -24.95
N ASP A 190 8.07 1.68 -24.40
CA ASP A 190 6.87 1.11 -25.02
C ASP A 190 5.62 1.84 -24.57
N GLN A 191 4.99 2.57 -25.49
CA GLN A 191 3.77 3.33 -25.22
C GLN A 191 2.56 2.44 -24.93
N ASP A 192 2.54 1.21 -25.42
CA ASP A 192 1.43 0.27 -25.19
C ASP A 192 1.51 -0.42 -23.81
N SER A 193 2.64 -0.26 -23.11
CA SER A 193 2.91 -0.88 -21.81
C SER A 193 1.87 -0.53 -20.73
N VAL A 194 1.22 0.63 -20.85
CA VAL A 194 0.20 1.11 -19.89
C VAL A 194 -1.06 0.24 -19.89
N SER A 195 -1.27 -0.50 -20.95
CA SER A 195 -2.40 -1.44 -21.11
C SER A 195 -2.01 -2.89 -20.82
N GLU A 196 -0.74 -3.16 -20.53
CA GLU A 196 -0.27 -4.47 -20.12
C GLU A 196 -0.62 -4.77 -18.66
N PRO A 197 -0.89 -6.04 -18.33
CA PRO A 197 -1.01 -6.45 -16.94
C PRO A 197 0.30 -6.19 -16.17
N PHE A 198 0.21 -5.74 -14.93
CA PHE A 198 1.39 -5.38 -14.13
C PHE A 198 2.39 -6.53 -13.94
N TYR A 199 1.93 -7.78 -13.93
CA TYR A 199 2.79 -8.97 -13.81
C TYR A 199 3.58 -9.30 -15.09
N GLU A 200 3.22 -8.71 -16.22
CA GLU A 200 3.94 -8.82 -17.52
C GLU A 200 4.61 -7.52 -17.93
N TRP A 201 4.49 -6.52 -17.11
CA TRP A 201 4.88 -5.16 -17.42
C TRP A 201 6.37 -5.00 -17.70
N GLY A 202 6.69 -4.35 -18.82
CA GLY A 202 8.06 -4.19 -19.31
C GLY A 202 8.63 -5.41 -20.00
N THR A 203 7.89 -6.55 -20.08
CA THR A 203 8.37 -7.79 -20.71
C THR A 203 8.69 -7.58 -22.19
N ARG A 204 7.81 -6.90 -22.93
CA ARG A 204 8.05 -6.60 -24.37
C ARG A 204 9.31 -5.78 -24.59
N ALA A 205 9.47 -4.70 -23.83
CA ALA A 205 10.64 -3.83 -23.93
C ALA A 205 11.94 -4.57 -23.58
N TRP A 206 11.89 -5.42 -22.54
CA TRP A 206 13.02 -6.26 -22.15
C TRP A 206 13.36 -7.30 -23.22
N GLU A 207 12.38 -8.04 -23.73
CA GLU A 207 12.59 -9.05 -24.78
C GLU A 207 13.09 -8.43 -26.06
N TYR A 208 12.53 -7.30 -26.49
CA TYR A 208 13.01 -6.60 -27.67
C TYR A 208 14.47 -6.17 -27.54
N LYS A 209 14.89 -5.71 -26.37
CA LYS A 209 16.26 -5.24 -26.15
C LYS A 209 17.28 -6.37 -25.97
N TYR A 210 16.95 -7.40 -25.20
CA TYR A 210 17.93 -8.37 -24.71
C TYR A 210 17.78 -9.78 -25.26
N LYS A 211 16.64 -10.15 -25.86
CA LYS A 211 16.50 -11.42 -26.56
C LYS A 211 16.67 -11.21 -28.07
N PRO A 212 17.78 -11.69 -28.66
CA PRO A 212 17.88 -11.73 -30.13
C PRO A 212 16.82 -12.70 -30.66
N SER A 213 16.09 -12.26 -31.70
CA SER A 213 15.20 -13.10 -32.53
C SER A 213 16.00 -14.09 -33.36
#